data_84be46516b89a2b46c9bf941865a46bd
#
_entry.id   84be46516b89a2b46c9bf941865a46bd
#
_cell.length_a   1.000
_cell.length_b   1.000
_cell.length_c   1.000
_cell.angle_alpha   90.00
_cell.angle_beta   90.00
_cell.angle_gamma   90.00
#
_symmetry.space_group_name_H-M   'P 1'
#
loop_
_entity.id
_entity.type
_entity.pdbx_description
1 polymer ?
#
loop_
_entity_poly.entity_id
_entity_poly.type
_entity_poly.pdbx_seq_one_letter_code
_entity_poly.pdbx_strand_id
1 'polypeptide(L)'
;MTVLVIRTNKRFAVRRPVTLRAAASRLLEGLMIELSSEGCRISNADSTAYMIDQEVTLELDCGERLPGRVRWAHDGFVGVKFAQALRQSELAGLLEVSRAPEYRAAVA
;
A
#
# COMPACT_ATOMS: atom_id res chain seq x y z
N MET A 1 -17.71 -0.75 -26.17
CA MET A 1 -17.15 -0.75 -25.90
C MET A 1 -16.58 -0.80 -25.23
N THR A 2 -16.39 -0.75 -24.92
CA THR A 2 -15.80 -0.71 -24.37
C THR A 2 -15.07 -0.68 -23.86
N VAL A 3 -14.79 -0.52 -23.73
CA VAL A 3 -13.98 -0.40 -23.30
C VAL A 3 -13.34 -0.18 -22.67
N LEU A 4 -13.38 0.00 -22.41
CA LEU A 4 -12.67 0.34 -21.86
C LEU A 4 -12.33 0.15 -20.94
N VAL A 5 -12.19 -0.48 -20.89
CA VAL A 5 -11.68 -0.84 -20.08
C VAL A 5 -10.77 -0.36 -19.56
N ILE A 6 -10.75 0.50 -19.38
CA ILE A 6 -9.79 1.12 -18.94
C ILE A 6 -9.55 0.98 -17.58
N ARG A 7 -8.44 0.71 -17.16
CA ARG A 7 -8.02 0.70 -15.89
C ARG A 7 -8.05 2.03 -15.38
N THR A 8 -8.95 2.31 -14.56
CA THR A 8 -8.97 3.57 -13.90
C THR A 8 -7.99 3.61 -12.77
N ASN A 9 -7.48 2.42 -12.34
CA ASN A 9 -6.56 2.37 -11.22
C ASN A 9 -5.18 2.12 -11.69
N LYS A 10 -4.47 3.12 -11.99
CA LYS A 10 -3.08 2.98 -12.36
C LYS A 10 -2.26 2.55 -11.18
N ARG A 11 -1.36 1.61 -11.40
CA ARG A 11 -0.47 1.10 -10.36
C ARG A 11 0.90 1.70 -10.51
N PHE A 12 1.45 2.15 -9.40
CA PHE A 12 2.74 2.80 -9.39
C PHE A 12 3.71 2.00 -8.55
N ALA A 13 4.92 1.81 -9.06
CA ALA A 13 5.96 1.18 -8.28
C ALA A 13 6.46 2.18 -7.25
N VAL A 14 6.51 1.73 -5.99
CA VAL A 14 6.99 2.57 -4.91
C VAL A 14 7.91 1.74 -4.04
N ARG A 15 8.52 2.39 -3.08
CA ARG A 15 9.40 1.70 -2.15
C ARG A 15 9.33 2.43 -0.83
N ARG A 16 8.39 1.99 0.01
CA ARG A 16 8.08 2.73 1.22
C ARG A 16 7.86 1.79 2.39
N PRO A 17 8.60 1.95 3.48
CA PRO A 17 8.33 1.14 4.66
C PRO A 17 6.93 1.43 5.19
N VAL A 18 6.24 0.38 5.60
CA VAL A 18 4.92 0.53 6.20
C VAL A 18 4.82 -0.40 7.39
N THR A 19 3.97 -0.03 8.32
CA THR A 19 3.61 -0.89 9.43
C THR A 19 2.16 -1.29 9.24
N LEU A 20 1.89 -2.59 9.33
CA LEU A 20 0.53 -3.09 9.25
C LEU A 20 0.03 -3.35 10.66
N ARG A 21 -1.05 -2.68 11.00
CA ARG A 21 -1.67 -2.84 12.31
C ARG A 21 -2.95 -3.63 12.13
N ALA A 22 -2.99 -4.82 12.68
CA ALA A 22 -4.17 -5.63 12.64
C ALA A 22 -5.04 -5.36 13.86
N ALA A 23 -6.26 -5.86 13.82
CA ALA A 23 -7.25 -5.57 14.85
C ALA A 23 -6.81 -6.00 16.24
N ALA A 24 -5.98 -7.00 16.35
CA ALA A 24 -5.56 -7.50 17.66
C ALA A 24 -4.32 -6.80 18.17
N SER A 25 -4.06 -5.60 17.72
CA SER A 25 -2.90 -4.83 18.11
C SER A 25 -1.60 -5.40 17.62
N ARG A 26 -1.66 -6.24 16.66
CA ARG A 26 -0.47 -6.82 16.11
C ARG A 26 0.14 -5.84 15.14
N LEU A 27 1.44 -5.56 15.31
CA LEU A 27 2.16 -4.66 14.43
C LEU A 27 3.20 -5.46 13.67
N LEU A 28 3.14 -5.39 12.36
CA LEU A 28 4.10 -6.08 11.52
C LEU A 28 4.62 -5.10 10.48
N GLU A 29 5.90 -5.18 10.22
CA GLU A 29 6.52 -4.28 9.27
C GLU A 29 6.64 -4.92 7.90
N GLY A 30 6.56 -4.10 6.88
CA GLY A 30 6.72 -4.54 5.52
C GLY A 30 7.16 -3.40 4.64
N LEU A 31 7.31 -3.70 3.36
CA LEU A 31 7.72 -2.71 2.37
C LEU A 31 6.64 -2.60 1.32
N MET A 32 6.02 -1.42 1.21
CA MET A 32 5.06 -1.17 0.16
C MET A 32 5.82 -1.04 -1.15
N ILE A 33 5.47 -1.85 -2.13
CA ILE A 33 6.18 -1.88 -3.41
C ILE A 33 5.29 -1.45 -4.56
N GLU A 34 3.98 -1.37 -4.35
CA GLU A 34 3.08 -0.96 -5.41
C GLU A 34 1.91 -0.23 -4.77
N LEU A 35 1.49 0.86 -5.39
CA LEU A 35 0.42 1.70 -4.87
C LEU A 35 -0.50 2.13 -5.98
N SER A 36 -1.80 2.08 -5.72
CA SER A 36 -2.82 2.61 -6.62
C SER A 36 -3.86 3.34 -5.78
N SER A 37 -4.84 3.93 -6.44
CA SER A 37 -5.89 4.61 -5.70
C SER A 37 -6.75 3.64 -4.91
N GLU A 38 -6.76 2.36 -5.27
CA GLU A 38 -7.64 1.39 -4.63
C GLU A 38 -6.94 0.50 -3.63
N GLY A 39 -5.63 0.42 -3.67
CA GLY A 39 -4.92 -0.46 -2.77
C GLY A 39 -3.44 -0.46 -2.98
N CYS A 40 -2.77 -1.41 -2.34
CA CYS A 40 -1.33 -1.50 -2.44
C CYS A 40 -0.87 -2.94 -2.28
N ARG A 41 0.40 -3.16 -2.58
CA ARG A 41 1.04 -4.45 -2.40
C ARG A 41 2.26 -4.26 -1.51
N ILE A 42 2.41 -5.16 -0.55
CA ILE A 42 3.45 -5.07 0.46
C ILE A 42 4.30 -6.33 0.39
N SER A 43 5.60 -6.14 0.35
CA SER A 43 6.53 -7.24 0.39
C SER A 43 7.17 -7.34 1.76
N ASN A 44 7.94 -8.40 1.98
CA ASN A 44 8.62 -8.64 3.26
C ASN A 44 7.65 -8.73 4.42
N ALA A 45 6.42 -9.16 4.12
CA ALA A 45 5.41 -9.33 5.14
C ALA A 45 5.27 -10.81 5.46
N ASP A 46 4.94 -11.11 6.70
CA ASP A 46 4.64 -12.47 7.07
C ASP A 46 3.25 -12.80 6.55
N SER A 47 3.18 -13.38 5.36
CA SER A 47 1.90 -13.63 4.72
C SER A 47 1.05 -14.63 5.49
N THR A 48 1.67 -15.44 6.36
CA THR A 48 0.89 -16.39 7.16
C THR A 48 0.18 -15.73 8.32
N ALA A 49 0.50 -14.48 8.62
CA ALA A 49 -0.11 -13.78 9.73
C ALA A 49 -1.42 -13.11 9.34
N TYR A 50 -1.82 -13.18 8.07
CA TYR A 50 -2.98 -12.45 7.59
C TYR A 50 -3.99 -13.37 6.95
N MET A 51 -5.26 -13.02 7.10
CA MET A 51 -6.37 -13.74 6.50
C MET A 51 -7.09 -12.82 5.53
N ILE A 52 -7.68 -13.42 4.52
CA ILE A 52 -8.45 -12.66 3.54
C ILE A 52 -9.59 -11.95 4.23
N ASP A 53 -9.83 -10.71 3.86
CA ASP A 53 -10.84 -9.81 4.41
C ASP A 53 -10.53 -9.31 5.81
N GLN A 54 -9.38 -9.63 6.33
CA GLN A 54 -8.97 -9.11 7.63
C GLN A 54 -8.75 -7.61 7.54
N GLU A 55 -9.28 -6.88 8.52
CA GLU A 55 -9.10 -5.44 8.56
C GLU A 55 -7.71 -5.09 9.07
N VAL A 56 -7.08 -4.18 8.36
CA VAL A 56 -5.75 -3.72 8.74
C VAL A 56 -5.69 -2.22 8.53
N THR A 57 -4.79 -1.57 9.24
CA THR A 57 -4.48 -0.18 9.01
C THR A 57 -3.00 -0.10 8.67
N LEU A 58 -2.71 0.56 7.56
CA LEU A 58 -1.34 0.77 7.14
C LEU A 58 -0.85 2.09 7.68
N GLU A 59 0.30 2.09 8.32
CA GLU A 59 0.91 3.31 8.79
C GLU A 59 2.20 3.53 8.02
N LEU A 60 2.27 4.65 7.35
CA LEU A 60 3.47 5.01 6.62
C LEU A 60 4.40 5.79 7.54
N ASP A 61 5.68 5.83 7.20
CA ASP A 61 6.65 6.52 8.03
C ASP A 61 6.43 8.03 8.08
N CYS A 62 5.61 8.56 7.17
CA CYS A 62 5.24 9.97 7.23
C CYS A 62 4.06 10.23 8.18
N GLY A 63 3.52 9.19 8.80
CA GLY A 63 2.41 9.33 9.72
C GLY A 63 1.04 9.11 9.11
N GLU A 64 0.97 8.96 7.82
CA GLU A 64 -0.30 8.72 7.15
C GLU A 64 -0.82 7.34 7.50
N ARG A 65 -2.12 7.23 7.70
CA ARG A 65 -2.77 5.96 8.03
C ARG A 65 -3.82 5.64 7.00
N LEU A 66 -3.78 4.42 6.50
CA LEU A 66 -4.69 3.98 5.45
C LEU A 66 -5.39 2.72 5.91
N PRO A 67 -6.67 2.81 6.26
CA PRO A 67 -7.42 1.60 6.62
C PRO A 67 -7.77 0.80 5.38
N GLY A 68 -7.81 -0.51 5.53
CA GLY A 68 -8.13 -1.38 4.41
C GLY A 68 -8.38 -2.80 4.85
N ARG A 69 -8.45 -3.68 3.87
CA ARG A 69 -8.65 -5.09 4.10
C ARG A 69 -7.70 -5.91 3.26
N VAL A 70 -7.27 -7.02 3.81
CA VAL A 70 -6.39 -7.93 3.09
C VAL A 70 -7.18 -8.60 1.97
N ARG A 71 -6.69 -8.48 0.73
CA ARG A 71 -7.29 -9.14 -0.41
C ARG A 71 -6.68 -10.51 -0.62
N TRP A 72 -5.38 -10.60 -0.44
CA TRP A 72 -4.68 -11.87 -0.58
C TRP A 72 -3.36 -11.76 0.18
N ALA A 73 -2.83 -12.92 0.56
CA ALA A 73 -1.56 -12.98 1.29
C ALA A 73 -0.90 -14.31 0.98
N HIS A 74 0.26 -14.26 0.35
CA HIS A 74 1.03 -15.47 0.07
C HIS A 74 2.44 -15.10 -0.35
N ASP A 75 3.36 -16.02 -0.11
CA ASP A 75 4.75 -15.91 -0.58
C ASP A 75 5.45 -14.63 -0.13
N GLY A 76 5.14 -14.17 1.07
CA GLY A 76 5.80 -12.97 1.61
C GLY A 76 5.22 -11.68 1.10
N PHE A 77 4.10 -11.74 0.40
CA PHE A 77 3.42 -10.54 -0.12
C PHE A 77 2.02 -10.46 0.45
N VAL A 78 1.54 -9.25 0.64
CA VAL A 78 0.19 -9.00 1.08
C VAL A 78 -0.41 -7.92 0.18
N GLY A 79 -1.59 -8.22 -0.36
CA GLY A 79 -2.35 -7.25 -1.15
C GLY A 79 -3.45 -6.69 -0.28
N VAL A 80 -3.54 -5.35 -0.23
CA VAL A 80 -4.51 -4.66 0.60
C VAL A 80 -5.37 -3.77 -0.28
N LYS A 81 -6.69 -3.84 -0.06
CA LYS A 81 -7.61 -2.92 -0.69
C LYS A 81 -7.99 -1.87 0.34
N PHE A 82 -7.88 -0.59 -0.04
CA PHE A 82 -8.21 0.49 0.88
C PHE A 82 -9.71 0.53 1.16
N ALA A 83 -10.07 0.91 2.37
CA ALA A 83 -11.47 1.04 2.75
C ALA A 83 -12.17 2.07 1.88
N GLN A 84 -11.45 3.12 1.51
CA GLN A 84 -11.95 4.11 0.58
C GLN A 84 -10.87 4.38 -0.44
N ALA A 85 -11.26 4.48 -1.71
CA ALA A 85 -10.31 4.80 -2.75
C ALA A 85 -9.69 6.16 -2.48
N LEU A 86 -8.40 6.28 -2.76
CA LEU A 86 -7.71 7.54 -2.58
C LEU A 86 -8.12 8.52 -3.66
N ARG A 87 -8.26 9.77 -3.28
CA ARG A 87 -8.45 10.82 -4.26
C ARG A 87 -7.15 11.00 -5.02
N GLN A 88 -7.27 11.57 -6.20
CA GLN A 88 -6.10 11.79 -7.02
C GLN A 88 -5.05 12.62 -6.31
N SER A 89 -5.47 13.63 -5.56
CA SER A 89 -4.54 14.46 -4.82
C SER A 89 -3.86 13.70 -3.68
N GLU A 90 -4.61 12.80 -3.03
CA GLU A 90 -4.03 11.99 -1.97
C GLU A 90 -3.00 11.02 -2.53
N LEU A 91 -3.34 10.39 -3.63
CA LEU A 91 -2.42 9.46 -4.28
C LEU A 91 -1.16 10.19 -4.73
N ALA A 92 -1.32 11.35 -5.33
CA ALA A 92 -0.19 12.13 -5.79
C ALA A 92 0.72 12.51 -4.63
N GLY A 93 0.13 12.89 -3.51
CA GLY A 93 0.92 13.23 -2.33
C GLY A 93 1.72 12.06 -1.79
N LEU A 94 1.10 10.88 -1.75
CA LEU A 94 1.81 9.71 -1.29
C LEU A 94 2.92 9.30 -2.24
N LEU A 95 2.68 9.43 -3.54
CA LEU A 95 3.70 9.11 -4.53
C LEU A 95 4.87 10.06 -4.42
N GLU A 96 4.60 11.31 -4.18
CA GLU A 96 5.65 12.29 -4.04
C GLU A 96 6.51 12.00 -2.82
N VAL A 97 5.88 11.71 -1.70
CA VAL A 97 6.60 11.36 -0.49
C VAL A 97 7.44 10.11 -0.72
N SER A 98 6.88 9.13 -1.42
CA SER A 98 7.61 7.89 -1.66
C SER A 98 8.81 8.07 -2.55
N ARG A 99 8.74 9.01 -3.47
CA ARG A 99 9.82 9.21 -4.44
C ARG A 99 10.90 10.15 -3.95
N ALA A 100 10.52 11.11 -3.12
CA ALA A 100 11.46 12.15 -2.73
C ALA A 100 12.78 11.62 -2.18
N PRO A 101 12.78 10.65 -1.26
CA PRO A 101 14.06 10.15 -0.75
C PRO A 101 14.93 9.53 -1.82
N GLU A 102 14.32 8.79 -2.74
CA GLU A 102 15.09 8.17 -3.82
C GLU A 102 15.66 9.19 -4.77
N TYR A 103 14.85 10.19 -5.05
CA TYR A 103 15.28 11.24 -5.94
C TYR A 103 16.47 11.98 -5.36
N ARG A 104 16.43 12.29 -4.08
CA ARG A 104 17.55 12.97 -3.43
C ARG A 104 18.80 12.13 -3.43
N ALA A 105 18.63 10.83 -3.19
CA ALA A 105 19.77 9.94 -3.22
C ALA A 105 20.42 9.92 -4.59
N ALA A 106 19.61 9.98 -5.62
CA ALA A 106 20.14 9.96 -6.98
C ALA A 106 20.89 11.25 -7.30
N VAL A 107 20.47 12.34 -6.73
CA VAL A 107 21.09 13.62 -6.97
C VAL A 107 22.35 13.80 -6.14
N ALA A 108 22.33 13.26 -4.96
CA ALA A 108 23.48 13.35 -4.09
C ALA A 108 24.60 12.47 -4.56
#